data_b88c25755f7e171691e1f2b1570d6af4
#
_entry.id   b88c25755f7e171691e1f2b1570d6af4
#
_cell.length_a   1.000
_cell.length_b   1.000
_cell.length_c   1.000
_cell.angle_alpha   90.00
_cell.angle_beta   90.00
_cell.angle_gamma   90.00
#
_symmetry.space_group_name_H-M   'P 1'
#
loop_
_entity.id
_entity.type
_entity.pdbx_description
1 polymer ?
#
loop_
_entity_poly.entity_id
_entity_poly.type
_entity_poly.pdbx_seq_one_letter_code
_entity_poly.pdbx_strand_id
1 'polypeptide(L)'
;IADTVTEAPYRATAEMISSTCGQSISHGGVWNLIQKLGDRISEEEKAIVNEMEQDQAKGTKEIPVLFEEMDGVWLRMQGKDHKRMKKQEMKVSVMYEGWEKDGKNNSRLSNKTLLAGMEKSDVFHQKREAQIHLKYNADEIKQRILNGDGGSWIKDPYDPDTIFQLDRFHIYQEIKRKIKDKEAEKRRIRKEQLHGLE
;
A
#
# COMPACT_ATOMS: atom_id res chain seq x y z
N ILE A 1 -9.75 -6.11 -19.50
CA ILE A 1 -8.29 -6.44 -19.53
C ILE A 1 -7.66 -6.10 -18.19
N ALA A 2 -7.82 -4.88 -17.66
CA ALA A 2 -7.25 -4.51 -16.37
C ALA A 2 -7.69 -5.47 -15.27
N ASP A 3 -8.99 -5.67 -15.09
CA ASP A 3 -9.55 -6.58 -14.08
C ASP A 3 -9.06 -8.03 -14.24
N THR A 4 -8.91 -8.49 -15.49
CA THR A 4 -8.47 -9.86 -15.76
C THR A 4 -6.99 -10.08 -15.40
N VAL A 5 -6.16 -9.06 -15.60
CA VAL A 5 -4.72 -9.12 -15.28
C VAL A 5 -4.49 -9.16 -13.76
N THR A 6 -5.39 -8.65 -12.94
CA THR A 6 -5.29 -8.77 -11.48
C THR A 6 -5.48 -10.21 -11.00
N GLU A 7 -6.23 -11.01 -11.75
CA GLU A 7 -6.58 -12.39 -11.40
C GLU A 7 -5.78 -13.45 -12.16
N ALA A 8 -5.19 -13.11 -13.32
CA ALA A 8 -4.55 -14.06 -14.20
C ALA A 8 -3.27 -13.52 -14.86
N PRO A 9 -2.27 -14.40 -15.14
CA PRO A 9 -1.08 -14.01 -15.91
C PRO A 9 -1.44 -13.49 -17.30
N TYR A 10 -0.61 -12.64 -17.88
CA TYR A 10 -0.83 -12.00 -19.20
C TYR A 10 -1.20 -12.99 -20.32
N ARG A 11 -0.63 -14.21 -20.30
CA ARG A 11 -0.93 -15.25 -21.30
C ARG A 11 -2.37 -15.76 -21.16
N ALA A 12 -2.77 -16.12 -19.94
CA ALA A 12 -4.13 -16.56 -19.67
C ALA A 12 -5.15 -15.43 -19.91
N THR A 13 -4.80 -14.20 -19.57
CA THR A 13 -5.61 -13.01 -19.90
C THR A 13 -5.82 -12.88 -21.40
N ALA A 14 -4.75 -13.03 -22.20
CA ALA A 14 -4.84 -12.94 -23.66
C ALA A 14 -5.75 -14.03 -24.25
N GLU A 15 -5.64 -15.27 -23.77
CA GLU A 15 -6.49 -16.40 -24.17
C GLU A 15 -7.96 -16.15 -23.80
N MET A 16 -8.23 -15.71 -22.58
CA MET A 16 -9.58 -15.40 -22.10
C MET A 16 -10.23 -14.29 -22.95
N ILE A 17 -9.53 -13.19 -23.20
CA ILE A 17 -10.06 -12.09 -24.01
C ILE A 17 -10.30 -12.55 -25.45
N SER A 18 -9.38 -13.30 -26.05
CA SER A 18 -9.52 -13.80 -27.41
C SER A 18 -10.73 -14.72 -27.54
N SER A 19 -10.98 -15.58 -26.57
CA SER A 19 -12.13 -16.49 -26.56
C SER A 19 -13.45 -15.78 -26.28
N THR A 20 -13.47 -14.75 -25.42
CA THR A 20 -14.70 -14.08 -24.99
C THR A 20 -15.13 -12.98 -25.97
N CYS A 21 -14.15 -12.21 -26.47
CA CYS A 21 -14.45 -11.03 -27.31
C CYS A 21 -14.30 -11.31 -28.80
N GLY A 22 -13.86 -12.50 -29.20
CA GLY A 22 -13.65 -12.86 -30.60
C GLY A 22 -12.52 -12.08 -31.28
N GLN A 23 -11.71 -11.35 -30.53
CA GLN A 23 -10.56 -10.59 -31.02
C GLN A 23 -9.26 -11.17 -30.49
N SER A 24 -8.35 -11.54 -31.39
CA SER A 24 -7.04 -12.07 -31.00
C SER A 24 -6.17 -10.96 -30.44
N ILE A 25 -5.67 -11.17 -29.22
CA ILE A 25 -4.64 -10.34 -28.60
C ILE A 25 -3.50 -11.22 -28.10
N SER A 26 -2.26 -10.82 -28.32
CA SER A 26 -1.10 -11.52 -27.76
C SER A 26 -0.86 -11.12 -26.29
N HIS A 27 -0.14 -11.97 -25.54
CA HIS A 27 0.28 -11.63 -24.17
C HIS A 27 1.16 -10.37 -24.12
N GLY A 28 1.98 -10.11 -25.16
CA GLY A 28 2.72 -8.87 -25.32
C GLY A 28 1.80 -7.65 -25.56
N GLY A 29 0.71 -7.85 -26.30
CA GLY A 29 -0.33 -6.82 -26.49
C GLY A 29 -1.02 -6.48 -25.16
N VAL A 30 -1.37 -7.47 -24.36
CA VAL A 30 -1.92 -7.26 -23.00
C VAL A 30 -0.92 -6.47 -22.14
N TRP A 31 0.35 -6.90 -22.12
CA TRP A 31 1.40 -6.21 -21.37
C TRP A 31 1.52 -4.73 -21.78
N ASN A 32 1.57 -4.44 -23.09
CA ASN A 32 1.65 -3.07 -23.61
C ASN A 32 0.45 -2.21 -23.20
N LEU A 33 -0.75 -2.78 -23.17
CA LEU A 33 -1.95 -2.05 -22.72
C LEU A 33 -1.87 -1.70 -21.22
N ILE A 34 -1.39 -2.64 -20.40
CA ILE A 34 -1.22 -2.39 -18.96
C ILE A 34 -0.13 -1.34 -18.70
N GLN A 35 0.97 -1.36 -19.48
CA GLN A 35 1.99 -0.30 -19.36
C GLN A 35 1.39 1.09 -19.70
N LYS A 36 0.67 1.21 -20.81
CA LYS A 36 0.00 2.47 -21.17
C LYS A 36 -1.02 2.95 -20.13
N LEU A 37 -1.74 2.01 -19.50
CA LEU A 37 -2.65 2.34 -18.41
C LEU A 37 -1.87 2.86 -17.19
N GLY A 38 -0.76 2.22 -16.84
CA GLY A 38 0.12 2.67 -15.76
C GLY A 38 0.71 4.05 -16.00
N ASP A 39 1.19 4.32 -17.22
CA ASP A 39 1.71 5.63 -17.61
C ASP A 39 0.62 6.71 -17.46
N ARG A 40 -0.59 6.43 -17.93
CA ARG A 40 -1.72 7.37 -17.82
C ARG A 40 -2.09 7.65 -16.35
N ILE A 41 -2.18 6.61 -15.51
CA ILE A 41 -2.44 6.79 -14.08
C ILE A 41 -1.35 7.67 -13.45
N SER A 42 -0.08 7.41 -13.79
CA SER A 42 1.04 8.23 -13.28
C SER A 42 0.98 9.69 -13.72
N GLU A 43 0.52 9.97 -14.94
CA GLU A 43 0.31 11.33 -15.43
C GLU A 43 -0.86 12.02 -14.70
N GLU A 44 -1.98 11.31 -14.50
CA GLU A 44 -3.12 11.80 -13.74
C GLU A 44 -2.74 12.12 -12.28
N GLU A 45 -1.98 11.24 -11.62
CA GLU A 45 -1.47 11.47 -10.26
C GLU A 45 -0.57 12.72 -10.18
N LYS A 46 0.31 12.93 -11.15
CA LYS A 46 1.15 14.13 -11.21
C LYS A 46 0.33 15.41 -11.42
N ALA A 47 -0.71 15.34 -12.24
CA ALA A 47 -1.61 16.47 -12.45
C ALA A 47 -2.32 16.87 -11.16
N ILE A 48 -2.83 15.88 -10.40
CA ILE A 48 -3.48 16.11 -9.10
C ILE A 48 -2.51 16.74 -8.09
N VAL A 49 -1.25 16.29 -8.05
CA VAL A 49 -0.21 16.90 -7.19
C VAL A 49 0.00 18.38 -7.56
N ASN A 50 0.13 18.67 -8.86
CA ASN A 50 0.30 20.05 -9.32
C ASN A 50 -0.91 20.94 -9.00
N GLU A 51 -2.14 20.41 -9.10
CA GLU A 51 -3.37 21.13 -8.71
C GLU A 51 -3.38 21.45 -7.21
N MET A 52 -2.95 20.49 -6.36
CA MET A 52 -2.81 20.73 -4.94
C MET A 52 -1.76 21.81 -4.64
N GLU A 53 -0.58 21.75 -5.24
CA GLU A 53 0.51 22.72 -5.04
C GLU A 53 0.12 24.14 -5.49
N GLN A 54 -0.81 24.26 -6.44
CA GLN A 54 -1.35 25.52 -6.93
C GLN A 54 -2.61 25.99 -6.18
N ASP A 55 -2.99 25.33 -5.10
CA ASP A 55 -4.23 25.57 -4.34
C ASP A 55 -5.51 25.48 -5.20
N GLN A 56 -5.48 24.62 -6.21
CA GLN A 56 -6.59 24.38 -7.15
C GLN A 56 -7.37 23.09 -6.83
N ALA A 57 -6.74 22.13 -6.13
CA ALA A 57 -7.39 20.92 -5.68
C ALA A 57 -8.31 21.24 -4.49
N LYS A 58 -9.61 21.41 -4.76
CA LYS A 58 -10.62 21.77 -3.74
C LYS A 58 -11.70 20.70 -3.66
N GLY A 59 -11.41 19.67 -2.90
CA GLY A 59 -12.41 18.68 -2.50
C GLY A 59 -13.49 19.36 -1.65
N THR A 60 -14.73 18.99 -1.87
CA THR A 60 -15.87 19.60 -1.18
C THR A 60 -16.48 18.73 -0.11
N LYS A 61 -16.01 17.49 0.01
CA LYS A 61 -16.57 16.56 0.97
C LYS A 61 -16.03 16.85 2.37
N GLU A 62 -16.91 17.12 3.30
CA GLU A 62 -16.58 17.32 4.71
C GLU A 62 -16.70 15.99 5.46
N ILE A 63 -15.68 15.66 6.24
CA ILE A 63 -15.66 14.49 7.12
C ILE A 63 -14.99 14.87 8.45
N PRO A 64 -15.50 14.40 9.58
CA PRO A 64 -14.89 14.71 10.88
C PRO A 64 -13.60 13.92 11.12
N VAL A 65 -13.48 12.72 10.58
CA VAL A 65 -12.34 11.82 10.78
C VAL A 65 -11.97 11.15 9.48
N LEU A 66 -10.68 11.19 9.14
CA LEU A 66 -10.08 10.41 8.06
C LEU A 66 -9.23 9.29 8.66
N PHE A 67 -9.51 8.06 8.25
CA PHE A 67 -8.69 6.89 8.59
C PHE A 67 -7.75 6.58 7.44
N GLU A 68 -6.51 6.30 7.79
CA GLU A 68 -5.45 5.96 6.85
C GLU A 68 -4.70 4.72 7.33
N GLU A 69 -4.35 3.84 6.41
CA GLU A 69 -3.49 2.69 6.67
C GLU A 69 -2.33 2.71 5.68
N MET A 70 -1.10 2.54 6.16
CA MET A 70 0.09 2.53 5.32
C MET A 70 0.96 1.32 5.65
N ASP A 71 1.44 0.66 4.58
CA ASP A 71 2.30 -0.51 4.69
C ASP A 71 3.26 -0.60 3.49
N GLY A 72 4.37 -1.30 3.67
CA GLY A 72 5.39 -1.56 2.64
C GLY A 72 5.42 -3.01 2.19
N VAL A 73 5.21 -3.25 0.91
CA VAL A 73 5.29 -4.59 0.32
C VAL A 73 6.59 -4.76 -0.46
N TRP A 74 7.46 -5.70 -0.04
CA TRP A 74 8.72 -5.97 -0.71
C TRP A 74 8.54 -6.91 -1.90
N LEU A 75 8.66 -6.35 -3.11
CA LEU A 75 8.54 -7.09 -4.36
C LEU A 75 9.92 -7.57 -4.84
N ARG A 76 9.97 -8.82 -5.33
CA ARG A 76 11.15 -9.33 -6.04
C ARG A 76 11.12 -8.86 -7.47
N MET A 77 12.15 -8.12 -7.86
CA MET A 77 12.30 -7.65 -9.22
C MET A 77 12.68 -8.79 -10.17
N GLN A 78 12.29 -8.69 -11.45
CA GLN A 78 12.58 -9.69 -12.48
C GLN A 78 13.29 -9.06 -13.68
N GLY A 79 13.83 -9.89 -14.56
CA GLY A 79 14.44 -9.47 -15.81
C GLY A 79 15.63 -8.52 -15.61
N LYS A 80 15.64 -7.40 -16.32
CA LYS A 80 16.72 -6.40 -16.27
C LYS A 80 16.78 -5.69 -14.91
N ASP A 81 15.64 -5.47 -14.29
CA ASP A 81 15.54 -4.77 -13.01
C ASP A 81 16.12 -5.58 -11.86
N HIS A 82 16.03 -6.91 -11.91
CA HIS A 82 16.66 -7.79 -10.93
C HIS A 82 18.21 -7.63 -10.87
N LYS A 83 18.85 -7.31 -12.00
CA LYS A 83 20.30 -7.07 -12.04
C LYS A 83 20.67 -5.78 -11.32
N ARG A 84 19.80 -4.79 -11.35
CA ARG A 84 19.97 -3.48 -10.72
C ARG A 84 19.61 -3.51 -9.25
N MET A 85 18.48 -4.15 -8.92
CA MET A 85 17.92 -4.21 -7.57
C MET A 85 17.13 -5.50 -7.39
N LYS A 86 17.53 -6.35 -6.44
CA LYS A 86 16.89 -7.65 -6.22
C LYS A 86 15.47 -7.55 -5.67
N LYS A 87 15.22 -6.54 -4.84
CA LYS A 87 13.92 -6.26 -4.22
C LYS A 87 13.69 -4.75 -4.20
N GLN A 88 12.44 -4.36 -4.35
CA GLN A 88 12.00 -2.98 -4.21
C GLN A 88 10.75 -2.94 -3.34
N GLU A 89 10.68 -1.96 -2.46
CA GLU A 89 9.51 -1.69 -1.66
C GLU A 89 8.46 -0.97 -2.51
N MET A 90 7.26 -1.52 -2.53
CA MET A 90 6.07 -0.85 -2.99
C MET A 90 5.32 -0.34 -1.76
N LYS A 91 5.16 0.96 -1.68
CA LYS A 91 4.37 1.63 -0.65
C LYS A 91 2.91 1.55 -1.00
N VAL A 92 2.08 1.29 -0.01
CA VAL A 92 0.62 1.23 -0.16
C VAL A 92 0.00 2.11 0.90
N SER A 93 -0.98 2.91 0.50
CA SER A 93 -1.82 3.70 1.40
C SER A 93 -3.28 3.45 1.07
N VAL A 94 -4.08 3.23 2.10
CA VAL A 94 -5.54 3.12 2.00
C VAL A 94 -6.15 4.22 2.87
N MET A 95 -6.98 5.07 2.27
CA MET A 95 -7.68 6.15 2.96
C MET A 95 -9.18 5.85 2.95
N TYR A 96 -9.88 6.02 4.06
CA TYR A 96 -11.30 5.68 4.17
C TYR A 96 -12.01 6.46 5.27
N GLU A 97 -13.34 6.47 5.24
CA GLU A 97 -14.17 7.29 6.13
C GLU A 97 -14.72 6.53 7.34
N GLY A 98 -14.48 5.23 7.41
CA GLY A 98 -14.98 4.36 8.45
C GLY A 98 -15.37 2.98 7.93
N TRP A 99 -16.28 2.32 8.63
CA TRP A 99 -16.68 0.95 8.30
C TRP A 99 -18.19 0.84 8.15
N GLU A 100 -18.61 0.14 7.12
CA GLU A 100 -19.99 -0.26 6.89
C GLU A 100 -20.15 -1.75 7.19
N LYS A 101 -21.25 -2.13 7.82
CA LYS A 101 -21.54 -3.54 8.03
C LYS A 101 -21.90 -4.22 6.70
N ASP A 102 -21.21 -5.31 6.40
CA ASP A 102 -21.46 -6.15 5.25
C ASP A 102 -21.81 -7.56 5.73
N GLY A 103 -23.09 -7.76 6.02
CA GLY A 103 -23.59 -8.98 6.63
C GLY A 103 -23.44 -9.02 8.15
N LYS A 104 -23.59 -10.24 8.73
CA LYS A 104 -23.69 -10.42 10.19
C LYS A 104 -22.36 -10.21 10.92
N ASN A 105 -21.24 -10.58 10.31
CA ASN A 105 -19.90 -10.58 10.94
C ASN A 105 -18.83 -9.86 10.12
N ASN A 106 -19.17 -9.29 8.96
CA ASN A 106 -18.22 -8.65 8.09
C ASN A 106 -18.43 -7.12 8.09
N SER A 107 -17.33 -6.42 7.90
CA SER A 107 -17.33 -4.97 7.67
C SER A 107 -16.46 -4.67 6.48
N ARG A 108 -16.84 -3.69 5.69
CA ARG A 108 -16.03 -3.16 4.60
C ARG A 108 -15.69 -1.70 4.85
N LEU A 109 -14.58 -1.25 4.30
CA LEU A 109 -14.18 0.14 4.39
C LEU A 109 -15.09 1.01 3.55
N SER A 110 -15.58 2.09 4.16
CA SER A 110 -16.46 3.07 3.52
C SER A 110 -15.65 4.06 2.71
N ASN A 111 -16.04 4.30 1.46
CA ASN A 111 -15.45 5.31 0.57
C ASN A 111 -13.91 5.24 0.45
N LYS A 112 -13.36 4.04 0.40
CA LYS A 112 -11.92 3.83 0.33
C LYS A 112 -11.29 4.38 -0.94
N THR A 113 -10.12 4.98 -0.79
CA THR A 113 -9.19 5.36 -1.85
C THR A 113 -7.89 4.61 -1.64
N LEU A 114 -7.32 4.05 -2.69
CA LEU A 114 -6.06 3.30 -2.65
C LEU A 114 -5.01 4.05 -3.46
N LEU A 115 -3.81 4.17 -2.89
CA LEU A 115 -2.61 4.62 -3.57
C LEU A 115 -1.52 3.57 -3.41
N ALA A 116 -0.80 3.27 -4.47
CA ALA A 116 0.36 2.38 -4.43
C ALA A 116 1.47 2.91 -5.33
N GLY A 117 2.72 2.84 -4.89
CA GLY A 117 3.84 3.35 -5.65
C GLY A 117 5.20 2.85 -5.16
N MET A 118 6.20 2.93 -6.05
CA MET A 118 7.59 2.52 -5.76
C MET A 118 8.54 3.73 -5.66
N GLU A 119 8.02 4.93 -5.74
CA GLU A 119 8.75 6.18 -5.61
C GLU A 119 9.29 6.41 -4.20
N LYS A 120 10.09 7.46 -4.04
CA LYS A 120 10.57 7.91 -2.74
C LYS A 120 9.39 8.32 -1.85
N SER A 121 9.60 8.24 -0.54
CA SER A 121 8.56 8.51 0.45
C SER A 121 7.99 9.93 0.37
N ASP A 122 8.82 10.93 0.09
CA ASP A 122 8.40 12.31 -0.09
C ASP A 122 7.38 12.45 -1.25
N VAL A 123 7.70 11.89 -2.42
CA VAL A 123 6.81 11.88 -3.59
C VAL A 123 5.54 11.08 -3.32
N PHE A 124 5.66 9.95 -2.63
CA PHE A 124 4.50 9.14 -2.26
C PHE A 124 3.55 9.90 -1.33
N HIS A 125 4.10 10.61 -0.33
CA HIS A 125 3.30 11.44 0.57
C HIS A 125 2.64 12.62 -0.15
N GLN A 126 3.32 13.28 -1.09
CA GLN A 126 2.71 14.33 -1.92
C GLN A 126 1.50 13.81 -2.69
N LYS A 127 1.62 12.66 -3.34
CA LYS A 127 0.51 12.02 -4.05
C LYS A 127 -0.65 11.66 -3.10
N ARG A 128 -0.34 11.13 -1.92
CA ARG A 128 -1.33 10.80 -0.91
C ARG A 128 -2.10 12.07 -0.47
N GLU A 129 -1.38 13.12 -0.13
CA GLU A 129 -1.98 14.39 0.28
C GLU A 129 -2.82 15.01 -0.83
N ALA A 130 -2.34 14.96 -2.07
CA ALA A 130 -3.08 15.44 -3.23
C ALA A 130 -4.42 14.70 -3.43
N GLN A 131 -4.46 13.38 -3.18
CA GLN A 131 -5.71 12.61 -3.20
C GLN A 131 -6.69 13.04 -2.10
N ILE A 132 -6.19 13.43 -0.93
CA ILE A 132 -7.01 13.95 0.17
C ILE A 132 -7.62 15.29 -0.24
N HIS A 133 -6.81 16.23 -0.71
CA HIS A 133 -7.26 17.56 -1.16
C HIS A 133 -8.19 17.51 -2.38
N LEU A 134 -8.03 16.51 -3.26
CA LEU A 134 -8.95 16.32 -4.38
C LEU A 134 -10.35 15.90 -3.93
N LYS A 135 -10.44 15.08 -2.89
CA LYS A 135 -11.69 14.45 -2.46
C LYS A 135 -12.39 15.20 -1.34
N TYR A 136 -11.62 15.70 -0.38
CA TYR A 136 -12.13 16.28 0.85
C TYR A 136 -11.82 17.78 0.95
N ASN A 137 -12.68 18.49 1.67
CA ASN A 137 -12.30 19.77 2.25
C ASN A 137 -11.31 19.50 3.39
N ALA A 138 -10.01 19.58 3.09
CA ALA A 138 -8.95 19.15 4.01
C ALA A 138 -8.95 19.96 5.31
N ASP A 139 -9.35 21.24 5.26
CA ASP A 139 -9.41 22.13 6.41
C ASP A 139 -10.51 21.75 7.42
N GLU A 140 -11.53 21.00 6.97
CA GLU A 140 -12.63 20.53 7.80
C GLU A 140 -12.42 19.12 8.38
N ILE A 141 -11.31 18.46 8.06
CA ILE A 141 -10.93 17.19 8.67
C ILE A 141 -10.42 17.47 10.09
N LYS A 142 -11.24 17.19 11.10
CA LYS A 142 -10.90 17.45 12.49
C LYS A 142 -9.84 16.52 13.05
N GLN A 143 -9.78 15.28 12.54
CA GLN A 143 -8.82 14.31 13.01
C GLN A 143 -8.41 13.35 11.88
N ARG A 144 -7.11 13.14 11.75
CA ARG A 144 -6.53 12.08 10.93
C ARG A 144 -5.98 10.98 11.83
N ILE A 145 -6.24 9.72 11.49
CA ILE A 145 -5.76 8.55 12.21
C ILE A 145 -4.99 7.68 11.23
N LEU A 146 -3.69 7.59 11.40
CA LEU A 146 -2.78 6.83 10.56
C LEU A 146 -2.34 5.55 11.26
N ASN A 147 -2.66 4.41 10.67
CA ASN A 147 -2.29 3.09 11.12
C ASN A 147 -1.11 2.55 10.27
N GLY A 148 -0.12 1.94 10.91
CA GLY A 148 1.03 1.38 10.20
C GLY A 148 1.98 0.58 11.07
N ASP A 149 3.02 -0.01 10.46
CA ASP A 149 4.02 -0.85 11.12
C ASP A 149 5.10 -0.07 11.91
N GLY A 150 5.09 1.26 11.83
CA GLY A 150 6.08 2.13 12.46
C GLY A 150 7.34 2.36 11.60
N GLY A 151 7.31 1.99 10.34
CA GLY A 151 8.35 2.32 9.37
C GLY A 151 8.61 3.83 9.33
N SER A 152 9.88 4.22 9.19
CA SER A 152 10.29 5.63 9.27
C SER A 152 9.63 6.52 8.21
N TRP A 153 9.22 5.94 7.10
CA TRP A 153 8.55 6.64 6.00
C TRP A 153 7.03 6.79 6.18
N ILE A 154 6.42 6.07 7.15
CA ILE A 154 4.97 6.09 7.36
C ILE A 154 4.50 7.35 8.12
N LYS A 155 5.41 8.07 8.77
CA LYS A 155 5.07 9.30 9.48
C LYS A 155 4.46 10.33 8.53
N ASP A 156 3.36 10.96 8.96
CA ASP A 156 2.73 12.02 8.19
C ASP A 156 3.56 13.31 8.24
N PRO A 157 4.05 13.81 7.11
CA PRO A 157 4.79 15.08 7.07
C PRO A 157 3.88 16.31 6.90
N TYR A 158 2.59 16.13 6.55
CA TYR A 158 1.68 17.22 6.22
C TYR A 158 0.77 17.63 7.38
N ASP A 159 0.38 16.66 8.21
CA ASP A 159 -0.46 16.94 9.38
C ASP A 159 0.22 16.44 10.66
N PRO A 160 0.84 17.36 11.45
CA PRO A 160 1.52 17.00 12.70
C PRO A 160 0.57 16.51 13.79
N ASP A 161 -0.73 16.82 13.70
CA ASP A 161 -1.75 16.41 14.65
C ASP A 161 -2.35 15.01 14.31
N THR A 162 -1.87 14.37 13.25
CA THR A 162 -2.25 13.00 12.90
C THR A 162 -1.93 12.05 14.05
N ILE A 163 -2.94 11.35 14.55
CA ILE A 163 -2.77 10.29 15.55
C ILE A 163 -2.20 9.05 14.87
N PHE A 164 -0.95 8.70 15.19
CA PHE A 164 -0.35 7.47 14.73
C PHE A 164 -0.75 6.29 15.62
N GLN A 165 -1.24 5.21 15.01
CA GLN A 165 -1.53 3.94 15.65
C GLN A 165 -0.60 2.85 15.11
N LEU A 166 0.10 2.18 16.01
CA LEU A 166 0.90 1.03 15.63
C LEU A 166 0.01 -0.18 15.36
N ASP A 167 0.17 -0.80 14.19
CA ASP A 167 -0.64 -1.95 13.80
C ASP A 167 -0.45 -3.13 14.76
N ARG A 168 -1.57 -3.68 15.22
CA ARG A 168 -1.61 -4.81 16.16
C ARG A 168 -0.93 -6.06 15.61
N PHE A 169 -1.03 -6.33 14.32
CA PHE A 169 -0.38 -7.48 13.71
C PHE A 169 1.13 -7.41 13.90
N HIS A 170 1.75 -6.25 13.63
CA HIS A 170 3.18 -6.03 13.79
C HIS A 170 3.60 -6.09 15.26
N ILE A 171 2.80 -5.55 16.18
CA ILE A 171 3.03 -5.70 17.63
C ILE A 171 3.08 -7.19 18.02
N TYR A 172 2.08 -7.97 17.62
CA TYR A 172 2.03 -9.40 17.93
C TYR A 172 3.18 -10.18 17.29
N GLN A 173 3.57 -9.85 16.07
CA GLN A 173 4.70 -10.47 15.40
C GLN A 173 6.01 -10.20 16.16
N GLU A 174 6.23 -8.95 16.58
CA GLU A 174 7.44 -8.59 17.34
C GLU A 174 7.48 -9.27 18.72
N ILE A 175 6.35 -9.33 19.43
CA ILE A 175 6.23 -10.06 20.68
C ILE A 175 6.57 -11.54 20.48
N LYS A 176 5.99 -12.19 19.46
CA LYS A 176 6.28 -13.59 19.15
C LYS A 176 7.75 -13.81 18.81
N ARG A 177 8.36 -12.91 18.04
CA ARG A 177 9.78 -12.97 17.69
C ARG A 177 10.65 -12.91 18.95
N LYS A 178 10.42 -11.94 19.82
CA LYS A 178 11.16 -11.76 21.06
C LYS A 178 11.03 -12.95 22.02
N ILE A 179 9.85 -13.57 22.11
CA ILE A 179 9.64 -14.77 22.93
C ILE A 179 10.41 -15.96 22.36
N LYS A 180 10.37 -16.16 21.02
CA LYS A 180 11.12 -17.25 20.37
C LYS A 180 12.64 -17.08 20.54
N ASP A 181 13.13 -15.85 20.38
CA ASP A 181 14.56 -15.55 20.56
C ASP A 181 15.03 -15.86 21.99
N LYS A 182 14.24 -15.51 23.01
CA LYS A 182 14.53 -15.85 24.42
C LYS A 182 14.53 -17.37 24.69
N GLU A 183 13.61 -18.09 24.12
CA GLU A 183 13.56 -19.54 24.22
C GLU A 183 14.73 -20.23 23.49
N ALA A 184 15.12 -19.75 22.35
CA ALA A 184 16.28 -20.20 21.60
C ALA A 184 17.57 -19.96 22.41
N GLU A 185 17.73 -18.81 23.03
CA GLU A 185 18.84 -18.43 23.86
C GLU A 185 18.92 -19.32 25.12
N LYS A 186 17.81 -19.55 25.82
CA LYS A 186 17.75 -20.48 26.96
C LYS A 186 18.17 -21.91 26.58
N ARG A 187 17.74 -22.37 25.38
CA ARG A 187 18.14 -23.70 24.88
C ARG A 187 19.64 -23.76 24.56
N ARG A 188 20.24 -22.69 24.05
CA ARG A 188 21.66 -22.58 23.76
C ARG A 188 22.46 -22.66 25.07
N ILE A 189 22.12 -21.85 26.06
CA ILE A 189 22.78 -21.84 27.38
C ILE A 189 22.70 -23.21 28.04
N ARG A 190 21.55 -23.87 28.01
CA ARG A 190 21.41 -25.22 28.56
C ARG A 190 22.31 -26.25 27.86
N LYS A 191 22.47 -26.16 26.53
CA LYS A 191 23.37 -27.05 25.78
C LYS A 191 24.84 -26.83 26.15
N GLU A 192 25.26 -25.57 26.26
CA GLU A 192 26.62 -25.21 26.65
C GLU A 192 26.94 -25.67 28.06
N GLN A 193 25.99 -25.56 29.00
CA GLN A 193 26.15 -26.08 30.37
C GLN A 193 26.23 -27.59 30.42
N LEU A 194 25.57 -28.33 29.55
CA LEU A 194 25.64 -29.78 29.47
C LEU A 194 26.95 -30.27 28.86
N HIS A 195 27.53 -29.57 27.91
CA HIS A 195 28.83 -29.93 27.31
C HIS A 195 30.05 -29.48 28.11
N GLY A 196 29.87 -28.62 29.09
CA GLY A 196 30.96 -28.21 30.03
C GLY A 196 31.08 -29.08 31.28
N LEU A 197 30.30 -30.16 31.36
CA LEU A 197 30.29 -31.14 32.46
C LEU A 197 30.91 -32.49 32.06
N GLU A 198 31.42 -32.63 30.82
CA GLU A 198 32.24 -33.73 30.34
C GLU A 198 33.74 -33.31 30.37
#